data_8d0a226e2c83f2aaec4dfad2b902a2a3
#
_entry.id   8d0a226e2c83f2aaec4dfad2b902a2a3
#
_cell.length_a   1.000
_cell.length_b   1.000
_cell.length_c   1.000
_cell.angle_alpha   90.00
_cell.angle_beta   90.00
_cell.angle_gamma   90.00
#
_symmetry.space_group_name_H-M   'P 1'
#
loop_
_entity.id
_entity.type
_entity.pdbx_description
1 polymer ?
#
loop_
_entity_poly.entity_id
_entity_poly.type
_entity_poly.pdbx_seq_one_letter_code
_entity_poly.pdbx_strand_id
1 'polypeptide(L)'
;KAIEIDPKYAAAHYNKGVLYDKLLQHEEAIESLDEALKCDSGNVNTAFYRGIVFGKMKKHEQALNCFENIIRKHPKHMDAFFHKGIELAELGKHEKAIEIFDKILQIHGNNVNVVYAISRSNAAMGNIDKALYLLEQAIKKDRKTIKKWAIEDEFFDSLLDEPKFRKLVK
;
A
#
# COMPACT_ATOMS: atom_id res chain seq x y z
N LYS A 1 11.98 34.55 12.98
CA LYS A 1 12.98 34.26 11.94
C LYS A 1 12.46 33.04 11.17
N ALA A 2 11.94 33.27 9.98
CA ALA A 2 11.64 32.20 9.06
C ALA A 2 12.97 31.50 8.73
N ILE A 3 13.06 30.21 9.05
CA ILE A 3 14.16 29.37 8.57
C ILE A 3 13.88 29.22 7.08
N GLU A 4 14.67 29.87 6.23
CA GLU A 4 14.72 29.56 4.80
C GLU A 4 15.22 28.11 4.69
N ILE A 5 14.29 27.25 4.39
CA ILE A 5 14.53 25.80 4.27
C ILE A 5 15.18 25.61 2.91
N ASP A 6 16.45 25.17 2.87
CA ASP A 6 17.13 24.87 1.62
C ASP A 6 16.54 23.58 1.01
N PRO A 7 15.83 23.65 -0.14
CA PRO A 7 15.25 22.47 -0.80
C PRO A 7 16.29 21.38 -1.12
N LYS A 8 17.56 21.74 -1.27
CA LYS A 8 18.67 20.78 -1.49
C LYS A 8 18.89 19.90 -0.28
N TYR A 9 18.71 20.44 0.94
CA TYR A 9 18.80 19.64 2.17
C TYR A 9 17.63 18.67 2.27
N ALA A 10 16.40 19.09 1.96
CA ALA A 10 15.23 18.22 1.96
C ALA A 10 15.42 17.03 0.99
N ALA A 11 15.88 17.28 -0.24
CA ALA A 11 16.14 16.24 -1.23
C ALA A 11 17.27 15.29 -0.80
N ALA A 12 18.34 15.81 -0.19
CA ALA A 12 19.44 14.99 0.31
C ALA A 12 18.97 14.02 1.41
N HIS A 13 18.16 14.51 2.37
CA HIS A 13 17.57 13.69 3.43
C HIS A 13 16.58 12.68 2.88
N TYR A 14 15.73 13.04 1.90
CA TYR A 14 14.84 12.12 1.23
C TYR A 14 15.63 10.98 0.57
N ASN A 15 16.66 11.29 -0.23
CA ASN A 15 17.47 10.28 -0.90
C ASN A 15 18.20 9.36 0.09
N LYS A 16 18.67 9.91 1.20
CA LYS A 16 19.25 9.14 2.30
C LYS A 16 18.23 8.16 2.88
N GLY A 17 16.99 8.62 3.13
CA GLY A 17 15.90 7.77 3.59
C GLY A 17 15.57 6.64 2.63
N VAL A 18 15.49 6.93 1.32
CA VAL A 18 15.29 5.91 0.27
C VAL A 18 16.44 4.89 0.24
N LEU A 19 17.68 5.34 0.45
CA LEU A 19 18.84 4.45 0.49
C LEU A 19 18.78 3.51 1.70
N TYR A 20 18.49 4.03 2.88
CA TYR A 20 18.34 3.23 4.09
C TYR A 20 17.21 2.19 3.96
N ASP A 21 16.06 2.58 3.40
CA ASP A 21 14.96 1.63 3.14
C ASP A 21 15.40 0.48 2.21
N LYS A 22 16.15 0.77 1.15
CA LYS A 22 16.72 -0.26 0.26
C LYS A 22 17.71 -1.19 0.97
N LEU A 23 18.37 -0.72 2.01
CA LEU A 23 19.26 -1.51 2.86
C LEU A 23 18.52 -2.22 3.99
N LEU A 24 17.18 -2.17 4.01
CA LEU A 24 16.28 -2.72 5.04
C LEU A 24 16.51 -2.08 6.44
N GLN A 25 17.12 -0.90 6.48
CA GLN A 25 17.33 -0.09 7.67
C GLN A 25 16.17 0.90 7.81
N HIS A 26 15.01 0.37 8.18
CA HIS A 26 13.77 1.14 8.11
C HIS A 26 13.67 2.25 9.17
N GLU A 27 14.26 2.06 10.35
CA GLU A 27 14.32 3.07 11.39
C GLU A 27 15.12 4.29 10.93
N GLU A 28 16.32 4.08 10.39
CA GLU A 28 17.17 5.15 9.86
C GLU A 28 16.55 5.81 8.61
N ALA A 29 15.76 5.04 7.86
CA ALA A 29 14.98 5.59 6.75
C ALA A 29 13.93 6.58 7.27
N ILE A 30 13.16 6.23 8.31
CA ILE A 30 12.17 7.12 8.92
C ILE A 30 12.84 8.38 9.48
N GLU A 31 13.94 8.27 10.22
CA GLU A 31 14.68 9.42 10.73
C GLU A 31 15.09 10.39 9.61
N SER A 32 15.64 9.84 8.51
CA SER A 32 16.04 10.65 7.36
C SER A 32 14.85 11.31 6.66
N LEU A 33 13.72 10.62 6.53
CA LEU A 33 12.49 11.18 5.95
C LEU A 33 11.87 12.25 6.86
N ASP A 34 11.96 12.09 8.18
CA ASP A 34 11.51 13.11 9.15
C ASP A 34 12.38 14.37 9.06
N GLU A 35 13.70 14.23 8.89
CA GLU A 35 14.57 15.40 8.63
C GLU A 35 14.22 16.08 7.31
N ALA A 36 13.93 15.32 6.25
CA ALA A 36 13.46 15.87 5.00
C ALA A 36 12.15 16.67 5.16
N LEU A 37 11.20 16.16 5.95
CA LEU A 37 9.93 16.84 6.25
C LEU A 37 10.08 18.05 7.20
N LYS A 38 11.09 18.08 8.04
CA LYS A 38 11.45 19.31 8.79
C LYS A 38 11.95 20.41 7.85
N CYS A 39 12.71 20.04 6.83
CA CYS A 39 13.17 20.96 5.79
C CYS A 39 12.06 21.41 4.85
N ASP A 40 11.17 20.52 4.44
CA ASP A 40 10.03 20.78 3.56
C ASP A 40 8.79 20.02 4.05
N SER A 41 8.04 20.62 4.96
CA SER A 41 6.85 20.01 5.58
C SER A 41 5.69 19.80 4.60
N GLY A 42 5.75 20.43 3.42
CA GLY A 42 4.76 20.32 2.37
C GLY A 42 5.04 19.20 1.36
N ASN A 43 6.19 18.54 1.44
CA ASN A 43 6.61 17.57 0.45
C ASN A 43 5.77 16.29 0.51
N VAL A 44 4.84 16.18 -0.42
CA VAL A 44 3.90 15.05 -0.50
C VAL A 44 4.62 13.75 -0.77
N ASN A 45 5.63 13.75 -1.64
CA ASN A 45 6.39 12.54 -1.98
C ASN A 45 7.14 11.99 -0.77
N THR A 46 7.74 12.86 0.03
CA THR A 46 8.43 12.45 1.26
C THR A 46 7.44 11.90 2.29
N ALA A 47 6.30 12.57 2.50
CA ALA A 47 5.25 12.09 3.41
C ALA A 47 4.67 10.75 2.96
N PHE A 48 4.46 10.58 1.64
CA PHE A 48 3.98 9.34 1.06
C PHE A 48 4.98 8.20 1.25
N TYR A 49 6.25 8.43 0.93
CA TYR A 49 7.29 7.42 1.09
C TYR A 49 7.49 7.02 2.56
N ARG A 50 7.38 7.96 3.49
CA ARG A 50 7.38 7.67 4.93
C ARG A 50 6.23 6.72 5.31
N GLY A 51 5.03 6.92 4.78
CA GLY A 51 3.91 6.01 4.96
C GLY A 51 4.22 4.60 4.45
N ILE A 52 4.86 4.47 3.27
CA ILE A 52 5.30 3.19 2.72
C ILE A 52 6.30 2.49 3.67
N VAL A 53 7.28 3.21 4.19
CA VAL A 53 8.27 2.64 5.12
C VAL A 53 7.59 2.18 6.42
N PHE A 54 6.65 2.95 6.98
CA PHE A 54 5.87 2.50 8.14
C PHE A 54 5.08 1.22 7.85
N GLY A 55 4.45 1.09 6.68
CA GLY A 55 3.77 -0.13 6.26
C GLY A 55 4.72 -1.34 6.23
N LYS A 56 5.93 -1.19 5.65
CA LYS A 56 6.97 -2.24 5.64
C LYS A 56 7.41 -2.66 7.05
N MET A 57 7.40 -1.73 7.99
CA MET A 57 7.69 -2.00 9.41
C MET A 57 6.49 -2.63 10.15
N LYS A 58 5.40 -2.95 9.47
CA LYS A 58 4.11 -3.37 10.05
C LYS A 58 3.54 -2.36 11.07
N LYS A 59 3.94 -1.09 10.98
CA LYS A 59 3.41 0.03 11.78
C LYS A 59 2.20 0.65 11.08
N HIS A 60 1.16 -0.19 10.85
CA HIS A 60 0.02 0.10 9.96
C HIS A 60 -0.76 1.35 10.36
N GLU A 61 -0.93 1.63 11.65
CA GLU A 61 -1.63 2.84 12.12
C GLU A 61 -0.84 4.12 11.82
N GLN A 62 0.50 4.07 11.91
CA GLN A 62 1.35 5.21 11.55
C GLN A 62 1.35 5.43 10.03
N ALA A 63 1.40 4.36 9.24
CA ALA A 63 1.25 4.42 7.79
C ALA A 63 -0.10 5.01 7.39
N LEU A 64 -1.19 4.52 7.99
CA LEU A 64 -2.56 5.00 7.77
C LEU A 64 -2.66 6.52 8.02
N ASN A 65 -2.11 7.00 9.14
CA ASN A 65 -2.09 8.43 9.47
C ASN A 65 -1.33 9.25 8.41
N CYS A 66 -0.21 8.74 7.88
CA CYS A 66 0.51 9.41 6.79
C CYS A 66 -0.39 9.60 5.56
N PHE A 67 -1.05 8.52 5.10
CA PHE A 67 -1.90 8.57 3.92
C PHE A 67 -3.15 9.43 4.14
N GLU A 68 -3.77 9.39 5.31
CA GLU A 68 -4.92 10.26 5.65
C GLU A 68 -4.55 11.74 5.64
N ASN A 69 -3.37 12.09 6.15
CA ASN A 69 -2.88 13.46 6.11
C ASN A 69 -2.63 13.94 4.67
N ILE A 70 -2.13 13.06 3.80
CA ILE A 70 -1.96 13.37 2.38
C ILE A 70 -3.33 13.57 1.73
N ILE A 71 -4.28 12.65 1.89
CA ILE A 71 -5.62 12.72 1.31
C ILE A 71 -6.36 13.99 1.75
N ARG A 72 -6.23 14.40 3.01
CA ARG A 72 -6.85 15.62 3.54
C ARG A 72 -6.35 16.88 2.81
N LYS A 73 -5.05 16.94 2.48
CA LYS A 73 -4.44 18.08 1.78
C LYS A 73 -4.57 17.95 0.25
N HIS A 74 -4.56 16.73 -0.26
CA HIS A 74 -4.55 16.38 -1.68
C HIS A 74 -5.63 15.32 -1.98
N PRO A 75 -6.92 15.74 -2.05
CA PRO A 75 -8.05 14.78 -2.17
C PRO A 75 -8.09 13.99 -3.48
N LYS A 76 -7.21 14.28 -4.42
CA LYS A 76 -7.08 13.57 -5.71
C LYS A 76 -5.86 12.63 -5.75
N HIS A 77 -5.15 12.45 -4.66
CA HIS A 77 -3.95 11.60 -4.62
C HIS A 77 -4.34 10.12 -4.52
N MET A 78 -4.57 9.49 -5.67
CA MET A 78 -5.11 8.13 -5.75
C MET A 78 -4.20 7.06 -5.13
N ASP A 79 -2.88 7.22 -5.25
CA ASP A 79 -1.93 6.28 -4.61
C ASP A 79 -2.06 6.30 -3.08
N ALA A 80 -2.31 7.48 -2.48
CA ALA A 80 -2.55 7.56 -1.04
C ALA A 80 -3.87 6.87 -0.63
N PHE A 81 -4.92 6.95 -1.46
CA PHE A 81 -6.15 6.18 -1.24
C PHE A 81 -5.90 4.68 -1.34
N PHE A 82 -5.15 4.23 -2.35
CA PHE A 82 -4.82 2.83 -2.52
C PHE A 82 -4.06 2.29 -1.30
N HIS A 83 -2.99 2.96 -0.89
CA HIS A 83 -2.21 2.56 0.29
C HIS A 83 -2.99 2.68 1.58
N LYS A 84 -3.88 3.68 1.74
CA LYS A 84 -4.83 3.72 2.85
C LYS A 84 -5.69 2.45 2.91
N GLY A 85 -6.20 1.98 1.76
CA GLY A 85 -6.95 0.73 1.66
C GLY A 85 -6.11 -0.48 2.08
N ILE A 86 -4.85 -0.55 1.64
CA ILE A 86 -3.91 -1.62 2.04
C ILE A 86 -3.74 -1.62 3.57
N GLU A 87 -3.40 -0.48 4.18
CA GLU A 87 -3.18 -0.42 5.63
C GLU A 87 -4.44 -0.75 6.44
N LEU A 88 -5.62 -0.38 5.94
CA LEU A 88 -6.89 -0.79 6.57
C LEU A 88 -7.09 -2.31 6.51
N ALA A 89 -6.74 -2.96 5.39
CA ALA A 89 -6.81 -4.42 5.27
C ALA A 89 -5.83 -5.11 6.22
N GLU A 90 -4.59 -4.62 6.33
CA GLU A 90 -3.59 -5.11 7.29
C GLU A 90 -4.04 -4.97 8.76
N LEU A 91 -4.87 -3.94 9.05
CA LEU A 91 -5.50 -3.74 10.37
C LEU A 91 -6.79 -4.57 10.56
N GLY A 92 -7.11 -5.48 9.65
CA GLY A 92 -8.32 -6.31 9.68
C GLY A 92 -9.62 -5.56 9.35
N LYS A 93 -9.54 -4.31 8.88
CA LYS A 93 -10.70 -3.47 8.53
C LYS A 93 -11.08 -3.66 7.05
N HIS A 94 -11.31 -4.92 6.67
CA HIS A 94 -11.43 -5.35 5.26
C HIS A 94 -12.58 -4.69 4.51
N GLU A 95 -13.77 -4.51 5.15
CA GLU A 95 -14.92 -3.86 4.53
C GLU A 95 -14.59 -2.41 4.14
N LYS A 96 -13.93 -1.66 5.06
CA LYS A 96 -13.51 -0.28 4.79
C LYS A 96 -12.45 -0.19 3.70
N ALA A 97 -11.55 -1.18 3.64
CA ALA A 97 -10.57 -1.28 2.57
C ALA A 97 -11.24 -1.47 1.22
N ILE A 98 -12.20 -2.41 1.13
CA ILE A 98 -12.97 -2.69 -0.09
C ILE A 98 -13.76 -1.45 -0.54
N GLU A 99 -14.40 -0.71 0.36
CA GLU A 99 -15.09 0.54 0.02
C GLU A 99 -14.18 1.56 -0.67
N ILE A 100 -12.92 1.67 -0.21
CA ILE A 100 -11.93 2.56 -0.83
C ILE A 100 -11.52 2.03 -2.19
N PHE A 101 -11.24 0.73 -2.31
CA PHE A 101 -10.83 0.10 -3.54
C PHE A 101 -11.93 0.17 -4.62
N ASP A 102 -13.20 -0.02 -4.24
CA ASP A 102 -14.34 0.12 -5.14
C ASP A 102 -14.46 1.55 -5.69
N LYS A 103 -14.24 2.57 -4.86
CA LYS A 103 -14.20 3.97 -5.31
C LYS A 103 -13.07 4.22 -6.31
N ILE A 104 -11.89 3.63 -6.07
CA ILE A 104 -10.77 3.73 -7.02
C ILE A 104 -11.14 3.08 -8.35
N LEU A 105 -11.78 1.91 -8.35
CA LEU A 105 -12.23 1.24 -9.58
C LEU A 105 -13.31 2.03 -10.33
N GLN A 106 -14.21 2.70 -9.62
CA GLN A 106 -15.23 3.57 -10.24
C GLN A 106 -14.61 4.75 -10.98
N ILE A 107 -13.51 5.31 -10.48
CA ILE A 107 -12.85 6.49 -11.06
C ILE A 107 -11.87 6.10 -12.17
N HIS A 108 -11.07 5.06 -11.97
CA HIS A 108 -9.95 4.70 -12.84
C HIS A 108 -10.14 3.39 -13.61
N GLY A 109 -11.33 2.78 -13.49
CA GLY A 109 -11.61 1.52 -14.17
C GLY A 109 -10.82 0.34 -13.60
N ASN A 110 -10.54 -0.64 -14.44
CA ASN A 110 -10.02 -1.93 -14.04
C ASN A 110 -8.51 -1.90 -13.76
N ASN A 111 -8.12 -1.56 -12.54
CA ASN A 111 -6.76 -1.60 -12.04
C ASN A 111 -6.47 -2.98 -11.40
N VAL A 112 -5.53 -3.73 -11.96
CA VAL A 112 -5.22 -5.11 -11.54
C VAL A 112 -4.79 -5.18 -10.06
N ASN A 113 -4.01 -4.23 -9.58
CA ASN A 113 -3.54 -4.20 -8.18
C ASN A 113 -4.72 -3.98 -7.21
N VAL A 114 -5.68 -3.15 -7.61
CA VAL A 114 -6.88 -2.90 -6.81
C VAL A 114 -7.79 -4.13 -6.79
N VAL A 115 -8.00 -4.78 -7.95
CA VAL A 115 -8.78 -6.04 -8.03
C VAL A 115 -8.14 -7.13 -7.16
N TYR A 116 -6.80 -7.24 -7.20
CA TYR A 116 -6.07 -8.15 -6.34
C TYR A 116 -6.25 -7.83 -4.85
N ALA A 117 -6.15 -6.55 -4.45
CA ALA A 117 -6.33 -6.12 -3.07
C ALA A 117 -7.76 -6.40 -2.54
N ILE A 118 -8.80 -6.28 -3.39
CA ILE A 118 -10.17 -6.68 -3.04
C ILE A 118 -10.26 -8.20 -2.90
N SER A 119 -9.58 -8.97 -3.77
CA SER A 119 -9.55 -10.43 -3.68
C SER A 119 -8.98 -10.89 -2.34
N ARG A 120 -7.81 -10.37 -1.93
CA ARG A 120 -7.16 -10.72 -0.67
C ARG A 120 -8.00 -10.36 0.56
N SER A 121 -8.65 -9.20 0.54
CA SER A 121 -9.58 -8.79 1.61
C SER A 121 -10.79 -9.73 1.70
N ASN A 122 -11.35 -10.19 0.56
CA ASN A 122 -12.42 -11.18 0.57
C ASN A 122 -11.95 -12.56 1.07
N ALA A 123 -10.72 -12.98 0.75
CA ALA A 123 -10.15 -14.21 1.28
C ALA A 123 -10.04 -14.16 2.81
N ALA A 124 -9.50 -13.07 3.35
CA ALA A 124 -9.39 -12.85 4.79
C ALA A 124 -10.75 -12.88 5.53
N MET A 125 -11.81 -12.40 4.85
CA MET A 125 -13.19 -12.44 5.40
C MET A 125 -13.90 -13.79 5.22
N GLY A 126 -13.27 -14.79 4.59
CA GLY A 126 -13.88 -16.08 4.28
C GLY A 126 -14.86 -16.06 3.10
N ASN A 127 -14.90 -14.99 2.31
CA ASN A 127 -15.71 -14.88 1.09
C ASN A 127 -15.02 -15.58 -0.09
N ILE A 128 -14.83 -16.89 0.02
CA ILE A 128 -13.95 -17.69 -0.83
C ILE A 128 -14.28 -17.58 -2.32
N ASP A 129 -15.56 -17.75 -2.69
CA ASP A 129 -15.96 -17.71 -4.11
C ASP A 129 -15.66 -16.34 -4.74
N LYS A 130 -15.92 -15.25 -4.03
CA LYS A 130 -15.64 -13.89 -4.49
C LYS A 130 -14.14 -13.61 -4.57
N ALA A 131 -13.37 -14.10 -3.60
CA ALA A 131 -11.92 -13.99 -3.59
C ALA A 131 -11.32 -14.69 -4.82
N LEU A 132 -11.69 -15.95 -5.07
CA LEU A 132 -11.20 -16.73 -6.20
C LEU A 132 -11.63 -16.14 -7.55
N TYR A 133 -12.85 -15.64 -7.66
CA TYR A 133 -13.31 -14.97 -8.88
C TYR A 133 -12.45 -13.74 -9.19
N LEU A 134 -12.22 -12.86 -8.19
CA LEU A 134 -11.42 -11.65 -8.38
C LEU A 134 -9.95 -11.98 -8.64
N LEU A 135 -9.40 -13.00 -7.97
CA LEU A 135 -8.04 -13.48 -8.21
C LEU A 135 -7.87 -13.96 -9.66
N GLU A 136 -8.84 -14.70 -10.18
CA GLU A 136 -8.84 -15.13 -11.58
C GLU A 136 -8.85 -13.94 -12.54
N GLN A 137 -9.66 -12.90 -12.27
CA GLN A 137 -9.67 -11.68 -13.09
C GLN A 137 -8.32 -10.96 -13.06
N ALA A 138 -7.68 -10.87 -11.91
CA ALA A 138 -6.35 -10.27 -11.76
C ALA A 138 -5.28 -11.09 -12.52
N ILE A 139 -5.29 -12.42 -12.40
CA ILE A 139 -4.38 -13.34 -13.11
C ILE A 139 -4.53 -13.24 -14.63
N LYS A 140 -5.76 -13.06 -15.15
CA LYS A 140 -5.99 -12.85 -16.58
C LYS A 140 -5.33 -11.57 -17.11
N LYS A 141 -5.11 -10.59 -16.27
CA LYS A 141 -4.48 -9.29 -16.63
C LYS A 141 -2.96 -9.33 -16.48
N ASP A 142 -2.46 -9.87 -15.38
CA ASP A 142 -1.02 -10.03 -15.12
C ASP A 142 -0.77 -11.39 -14.45
N ARG A 143 -0.60 -12.39 -15.29
CA ARG A 143 -0.46 -13.78 -14.82
C ARG A 143 0.77 -13.99 -13.95
N LYS A 144 1.92 -13.47 -14.39
CA LYS A 144 3.21 -13.75 -13.73
C LYS A 144 3.28 -13.12 -12.34
N THR A 145 2.93 -11.85 -12.25
CA THR A 145 3.04 -11.09 -11.01
C THR A 145 1.99 -11.55 -10.01
N ILE A 146 0.72 -11.67 -10.43
CA ILE A 146 -0.38 -11.99 -9.51
C ILE A 146 -0.28 -13.41 -8.96
N LYS A 147 0.12 -14.40 -9.77
CA LYS A 147 0.35 -15.76 -9.26
C LYS A 147 1.43 -15.80 -8.19
N LYS A 148 2.56 -15.11 -8.42
CA LYS A 148 3.62 -15.02 -7.44
C LYS A 148 3.12 -14.40 -6.14
N TRP A 149 2.44 -13.27 -6.23
CA TRP A 149 1.89 -12.60 -5.04
C TRP A 149 0.91 -13.50 -4.29
N ALA A 150 -0.04 -14.14 -4.98
CA ALA A 150 -1.06 -14.97 -4.35
C ALA A 150 -0.48 -16.18 -3.60
N ILE A 151 0.67 -16.71 -4.02
CA ILE A 151 1.34 -17.82 -3.33
C ILE A 151 2.06 -17.33 -2.04
N GLU A 152 2.55 -16.09 -2.06
CA GLU A 152 3.36 -15.50 -0.98
C GLU A 152 2.50 -14.69 0.02
N ASP A 153 1.22 -14.45 -0.27
CA ASP A 153 0.34 -13.57 0.51
C ASP A 153 -0.44 -14.36 1.58
N GLU A 154 -0.14 -14.10 2.85
CA GLU A 154 -0.77 -14.72 4.02
C GLU A 154 -2.31 -14.64 4.06
N PHE A 155 -2.92 -13.66 3.38
CA PHE A 155 -4.37 -13.58 3.26
C PHE A 155 -4.99 -14.73 2.48
N PHE A 156 -4.20 -15.47 1.70
CA PHE A 156 -4.66 -16.66 0.98
C PHE A 156 -4.27 -17.99 1.67
N ASP A 157 -3.64 -17.96 2.84
CA ASP A 157 -3.20 -19.18 3.55
C ASP A 157 -4.36 -20.17 3.76
N SER A 158 -5.55 -19.66 4.11
CA SER A 158 -6.75 -20.49 4.26
C SER A 158 -7.23 -21.16 2.97
N LEU A 159 -6.74 -20.72 1.80
CA LEU A 159 -7.10 -21.21 0.47
C LEU A 159 -6.05 -22.15 -0.14
N LEU A 160 -4.90 -22.35 0.51
CA LEU A 160 -3.81 -23.18 -0.04
C LEU A 160 -4.26 -24.61 -0.35
N ASP A 161 -5.23 -25.14 0.39
CA ASP A 161 -5.80 -26.47 0.17
C ASP A 161 -7.04 -26.46 -0.74
N GLU A 162 -7.56 -25.29 -1.12
CA GLU A 162 -8.71 -25.17 -2.00
C GLU A 162 -8.35 -25.57 -3.46
N PRO A 163 -9.01 -26.57 -4.05
CA PRO A 163 -8.66 -27.07 -5.40
C PRO A 163 -8.70 -25.99 -6.48
N LYS A 164 -9.65 -25.05 -6.40
CA LYS A 164 -9.78 -23.93 -7.33
C LYS A 164 -8.59 -22.99 -7.22
N PHE A 165 -8.14 -22.65 -6.00
CA PHE A 165 -6.97 -21.80 -5.76
C PHE A 165 -5.71 -22.44 -6.35
N ARG A 166 -5.45 -23.72 -6.02
CA ARG A 166 -4.30 -24.46 -6.55
C ARG A 166 -4.26 -24.49 -8.07
N LYS A 167 -5.43 -24.57 -8.72
CA LYS A 167 -5.52 -24.54 -10.20
C LYS A 167 -5.21 -23.15 -10.75
N LEU A 168 -5.59 -22.08 -10.04
CA LEU A 168 -5.33 -20.71 -10.47
C LEU A 168 -3.86 -20.33 -10.39
N VAL A 169 -3.16 -20.76 -9.33
CA VAL A 169 -1.76 -20.35 -9.07
C VAL A 169 -0.70 -21.29 -9.68
N LYS A 170 -1.08 -22.48 -10.14
CA LYS A 170 -0.22 -23.35 -10.97
C LYS A 170 -0.04 -22.71 -12.35
#